data_e0e85f1943d4acba55860f4247cce14e
#
_entry.id   e0e85f1943d4acba55860f4247cce14e
#
_cell.length_a   1.000
_cell.length_b   1.000
_cell.length_c   1.000
_cell.angle_alpha   90.00
_cell.angle_beta   90.00
_cell.angle_gamma   90.00
#
_symmetry.space_group_name_H-M   'P 1'
#
loop_
_entity.id
_entity.type
_entity.pdbx_description
1 polymer ?
#
loop_
_entity_poly.entity_id
_entity_poly.type
_entity_poly.pdbx_seq_one_letter_code
_entity_poly.pdbx_strand_id
1 'polypeptide(L)'
;MNNEIKVSGQLQLFTKEKDQVISFNPNQKRSKIRKRYMMPRIVAFIPAHNEEKSIRDCLAGLADQSLPKYIQLDIFVIADNCSDRTEEKAFEAAKDFGLNVIILRTKNNKQRKVGALNTAWKYIYGDPLAIYFREKSEYQEMYQQSIKAILGMDADSRLAPGALQALWNDLMSQRNIGGVMAKYTMRMPKKKKLLAKDDVIYEDKIASGEYGGPMARWWTHQQKQDMASWLLNLQYHGGSTYVLGGQATLFRPEALQSVVDVNKLDGPWQNDSDVEDMLLTWQLQKLNWKTLISPSARCFVDSMKSYHTFRQQRNKWQSGTVELLTNKDLNVQTRHKWKLWRSQFKFLLDLVIRILFIVLLVIALATDQFYWSWIWIIPVILASILNTILAIKTPMHRPIDVILAALLISPEIYLWVNLITFCQVWLDKFSAHKKDGWANQYNAEKGATTSKLGIGLLTIAMIGIVITYLCIQYREYLTSQSVQEAIDPYLMSGWILLTYLTIIASIAMIYQVWTLRAKYKA
;
A
#
# COMPACT_ATOMS: atom_id res chain seq x y z
N MET A 1 24.95 -19.46 13.89
CA MET A 1 25.09 -19.86 12.47
C MET A 1 25.37 -18.61 11.67
N ASN A 2 26.65 -18.42 11.32
CA ASN A 2 27.11 -17.24 10.58
C ASN A 2 26.56 -17.28 9.17
N ASN A 3 25.55 -16.44 8.89
CA ASN A 3 25.19 -16.13 7.52
C ASN A 3 26.21 -15.15 6.96
N GLU A 4 27.27 -15.65 6.37
CA GLU A 4 28.14 -14.87 5.51
C GLU A 4 27.30 -14.34 4.35
N ILE A 5 27.00 -13.05 4.40
CA ILE A 5 26.53 -12.32 3.24
C ILE A 5 27.73 -12.17 2.32
N LYS A 6 27.97 -13.17 1.47
CA LYS A 6 28.92 -13.02 0.39
C LYS A 6 28.33 -12.03 -0.60
N VAL A 7 28.75 -10.79 -0.50
CA VAL A 7 28.62 -9.81 -1.58
C VAL A 7 29.55 -10.30 -2.71
N SER A 8 29.09 -11.30 -3.45
CA SER A 8 29.78 -11.76 -4.65
C SER A 8 29.15 -11.02 -5.83
N GLY A 9 29.65 -9.88 -6.14
CA GLY A 9 29.26 -9.18 -7.34
C GLY A 9 30.22 -8.04 -7.60
N GLN A 10 30.81 -8.01 -8.77
CA GLN A 10 31.51 -6.84 -9.23
C GLN A 10 30.56 -5.65 -9.10
N LEU A 11 30.94 -4.71 -8.25
CA LEU A 11 30.28 -3.42 -8.14
C LEU A 11 30.53 -2.70 -9.47
N GLN A 12 29.53 -2.68 -10.37
CA GLN A 12 29.62 -1.85 -11.56
C GLN A 12 29.05 -0.49 -11.21
N LEU A 13 29.93 0.46 -10.99
CA LEU A 13 29.60 1.88 -10.91
C LEU A 13 29.51 2.46 -12.31
N PHE A 14 28.34 2.99 -12.61
CA PHE A 14 28.12 3.67 -13.87
C PHE A 14 28.07 5.18 -13.63
N THR A 15 29.20 5.83 -13.88
CA THR A 15 29.28 7.28 -13.96
C THR A 15 29.36 7.70 -15.43
N LYS A 16 28.97 8.93 -15.73
CA LYS A 16 28.95 9.55 -17.06
C LYS A 16 30.32 9.59 -17.77
N GLU A 17 31.41 9.28 -17.09
CA GLU A 17 32.76 9.24 -17.59
C GLU A 17 33.25 7.78 -17.64
N LYS A 18 33.70 7.40 -18.80
CA LYS A 18 34.24 6.07 -19.16
C LYS A 18 34.97 5.39 -18.03
N ASP A 19 34.57 4.15 -17.74
CA ASP A 19 35.35 3.10 -17.03
C ASP A 19 36.17 3.53 -15.81
N GLN A 20 35.74 4.54 -15.12
CA GLN A 20 36.29 4.82 -13.81
C GLN A 20 35.35 4.23 -12.74
N VAL A 21 35.67 3.00 -12.27
CA VAL A 21 35.81 2.86 -10.82
C VAL A 21 36.30 4.22 -10.38
N ILE A 22 35.68 4.94 -9.45
CA ILE A 22 36.25 6.19 -8.97
C ILE A 22 37.63 5.84 -8.44
N SER A 23 38.56 5.64 -9.37
CA SER A 23 39.97 5.58 -9.10
C SER A 23 40.29 7.01 -8.72
N PHE A 24 40.50 7.20 -7.44
CA PHE A 24 41.05 8.43 -6.92
C PHE A 24 42.28 8.78 -7.76
N ASN A 25 42.10 9.74 -8.67
CA ASN A 25 43.25 10.35 -9.28
C ASN A 25 43.93 11.18 -8.19
N PRO A 26 45.10 10.77 -7.68
CA PRO A 26 45.80 11.46 -6.61
C PRO A 26 46.16 12.92 -6.96
N ASN A 27 46.07 13.29 -8.25
CA ASN A 27 46.33 14.63 -8.76
C ASN A 27 45.09 15.55 -8.78
N GLN A 28 43.89 15.07 -8.48
CA GLN A 28 42.75 15.98 -8.26
C GLN A 28 42.96 16.71 -6.93
N LYS A 29 42.97 18.08 -7.01
CA LYS A 29 43.17 18.92 -5.82
C LYS A 29 42.22 18.48 -4.69
N ARG A 30 42.79 18.00 -3.57
CA ARG A 30 42.07 17.54 -2.35
C ARG A 30 40.87 18.45 -1.97
N SER A 31 40.94 19.75 -2.23
CA SER A 31 39.88 20.74 -1.99
C SER A 31 38.60 20.52 -2.81
N LYS A 32 38.69 20.11 -4.08
CA LYS A 32 37.52 19.86 -4.93
C LYS A 32 36.79 18.57 -4.51
N ILE A 33 37.56 17.54 -4.16
CA ILE A 33 37.03 16.26 -3.68
C ILE A 33 36.31 16.49 -2.36
N ARG A 34 36.94 17.12 -1.37
CA ARG A 34 36.34 17.46 -0.07
C ARG A 34 35.06 18.24 -0.22
N LYS A 35 35.01 19.25 -1.10
CA LYS A 35 33.81 20.06 -1.37
C LYS A 35 32.66 19.21 -1.91
N ARG A 36 32.91 18.23 -2.79
CA ARG A 36 31.88 17.33 -3.34
C ARG A 36 31.27 16.40 -2.28
N TYR A 37 32.07 15.92 -1.33
CA TYR A 37 31.58 15.08 -0.22
C TYR A 37 30.87 15.86 0.88
N MET A 38 31.04 17.16 0.97
CA MET A 38 30.36 18.00 1.97
C MET A 38 28.99 18.54 1.50
N MET A 39 28.62 18.36 0.24
CA MET A 39 27.31 18.82 -0.27
C MET A 39 26.20 17.96 0.32
N PRO A 40 25.11 18.58 0.82
CA PRO A 40 23.94 17.87 1.28
C PRO A 40 23.44 16.86 0.24
N ARG A 41 23.06 15.68 0.69
CA ARG A 41 22.76 14.55 -0.18
C ARG A 41 21.43 13.91 0.18
N ILE A 42 20.66 13.56 -0.84
CA ILE A 42 19.53 12.63 -0.77
C ILE A 42 20.02 11.31 -1.34
N VAL A 43 19.78 10.22 -0.64
CA VAL A 43 20.05 8.86 -1.12
C VAL A 43 18.74 8.15 -1.32
N ALA A 44 18.47 7.66 -2.54
CA ALA A 44 17.27 6.89 -2.85
C ALA A 44 17.55 5.38 -2.75
N PHE A 45 16.74 4.63 -2.00
CA PHE A 45 16.74 3.18 -1.92
C PHE A 45 15.56 2.63 -2.70
N ILE A 46 15.84 1.89 -3.77
CA ILE A 46 14.85 1.32 -4.68
C ILE A 46 15.02 -0.20 -4.69
N PRO A 47 14.33 -0.93 -3.78
CA PRO A 47 14.30 -2.39 -3.82
C PRO A 47 13.52 -2.84 -5.07
N ALA A 48 14.11 -3.71 -5.88
CA ALA A 48 13.54 -4.20 -7.12
C ALA A 48 13.62 -5.73 -7.19
N HIS A 49 12.50 -6.41 -7.41
CA HIS A 49 12.41 -7.86 -7.61
C HIS A 49 11.62 -8.19 -8.86
N ASN A 50 12.34 -8.47 -9.97
CA ASN A 50 11.74 -8.73 -11.28
C ASN A 50 10.88 -7.56 -11.82
N GLU A 51 11.47 -6.37 -11.85
CA GLU A 51 10.84 -5.11 -12.21
C GLU A 51 11.35 -4.57 -13.58
N GLU A 52 11.69 -5.45 -14.51
CA GLU A 52 12.20 -5.05 -15.84
C GLU A 52 11.25 -4.12 -16.61
N LYS A 53 9.93 -4.17 -16.31
CA LYS A 53 8.89 -3.37 -16.98
C LYS A 53 8.68 -2.00 -16.34
N SER A 54 8.96 -1.85 -15.06
CA SER A 54 8.64 -0.67 -14.26
C SER A 54 9.86 0.18 -13.91
N ILE A 55 11.04 -0.44 -13.72
CA ILE A 55 12.24 0.23 -13.21
C ILE A 55 12.67 1.45 -14.05
N ARG A 56 12.51 1.37 -15.38
CA ARG A 56 12.82 2.50 -16.27
C ARG A 56 11.94 3.71 -16.00
N ASP A 57 10.64 3.50 -15.76
CA ASP A 57 9.68 4.57 -15.46
C ASP A 57 9.90 5.15 -14.07
N CYS A 58 10.28 4.32 -13.09
CA CYS A 58 10.69 4.74 -11.76
C CYS A 58 11.90 5.71 -11.85
N LEU A 59 12.96 5.33 -12.56
CA LEU A 59 14.16 6.15 -12.74
C LEU A 59 13.87 7.42 -13.55
N ALA A 60 12.99 7.36 -14.55
CA ALA A 60 12.54 8.56 -15.27
C ALA A 60 11.88 9.56 -14.33
N GLY A 61 11.05 9.09 -13.37
CA GLY A 61 10.46 9.95 -12.36
C GLY A 61 11.49 10.65 -11.46
N LEU A 62 12.63 10.02 -11.20
CA LEU A 62 13.74 10.63 -10.45
C LEU A 62 14.56 11.59 -11.32
N ALA A 63 14.72 11.29 -12.61
CA ALA A 63 15.39 12.18 -13.55
C ALA A 63 14.63 13.50 -13.76
N ASP A 64 13.30 13.44 -13.70
CA ASP A 64 12.41 14.61 -13.85
C ASP A 64 12.40 15.52 -12.61
N GLN A 65 13.17 15.21 -11.52
CA GLN A 65 13.19 16.02 -10.31
C GLN A 65 14.11 17.22 -10.44
N SER A 66 13.58 18.39 -10.14
CA SER A 66 14.35 19.64 -10.06
C SER A 66 14.79 19.87 -8.62
N LEU A 67 16.02 19.48 -8.29
CA LEU A 67 16.63 19.77 -6.98
C LEU A 67 17.50 21.01 -7.03
N PRO A 68 17.66 21.75 -5.93
CA PRO A 68 18.65 22.82 -5.83
C PRO A 68 20.06 22.30 -6.17
N LYS A 69 20.85 23.09 -6.87
CA LYS A 69 22.21 22.71 -7.33
C LYS A 69 23.17 22.28 -6.22
N TYR A 70 22.88 22.66 -4.97
CA TYR A 70 23.67 22.28 -3.80
C TYR A 70 23.26 20.93 -3.19
N ILE A 71 22.18 20.30 -3.67
CA ILE A 71 21.73 18.98 -3.21
C ILE A 71 22.12 17.93 -4.26
N GLN A 72 22.82 16.90 -3.80
CA GLN A 72 23.15 15.74 -4.63
C GLN A 72 22.10 14.63 -4.46
N LEU A 73 21.79 13.93 -5.55
CA LEU A 73 20.94 12.74 -5.54
C LEU A 73 21.77 11.52 -5.95
N ASP A 74 21.92 10.56 -5.06
CA ASP A 74 22.49 9.25 -5.35
C ASP A 74 21.37 8.21 -5.28
N ILE A 75 21.36 7.27 -6.22
CA ILE A 75 20.30 6.28 -6.35
C ILE A 75 20.90 4.89 -6.19
N PHE A 76 20.37 4.13 -5.25
CA PHE A 76 20.69 2.71 -5.04
C PHE A 76 19.52 1.87 -5.52
N VAL A 77 19.70 1.16 -6.61
CA VAL A 77 18.78 0.11 -7.06
C VAL A 77 19.24 -1.20 -6.47
N ILE A 78 18.42 -1.80 -5.63
CA ILE A 78 18.75 -3.07 -4.97
C ILE A 78 18.02 -4.19 -5.71
N ALA A 79 18.74 -4.85 -6.62
CA ALA A 79 18.24 -6.00 -7.37
C ALA A 79 18.15 -7.22 -6.45
N ASP A 80 16.93 -7.47 -5.94
CA ASP A 80 16.66 -8.51 -4.93
C ASP A 80 16.26 -9.83 -5.59
N ASN A 81 17.21 -10.78 -5.65
CA ASN A 81 16.98 -12.11 -6.24
C ASN A 81 16.34 -12.03 -7.65
N CYS A 82 16.69 -11.04 -8.45
CA CYS A 82 16.14 -10.88 -9.80
C CYS A 82 16.53 -12.04 -10.73
N SER A 83 15.56 -12.50 -11.51
CA SER A 83 15.73 -13.53 -12.56
C SER A 83 15.43 -12.99 -13.96
N ASP A 84 15.00 -11.73 -14.06
CA ASP A 84 14.68 -11.02 -15.30
C ASP A 84 15.75 -9.96 -15.63
N ARG A 85 15.45 -9.07 -16.56
CA ARG A 85 16.37 -8.03 -17.02
C ARG A 85 16.31 -6.73 -16.21
N THR A 86 15.85 -6.76 -14.94
CA THR A 86 15.71 -5.58 -14.08
C THR A 86 17.02 -4.78 -14.00
N GLU A 87 18.15 -5.44 -13.76
CA GLU A 87 19.46 -4.76 -13.62
C GLU A 87 19.91 -4.10 -14.91
N GLU A 88 19.78 -4.82 -16.04
CA GLU A 88 20.11 -4.30 -17.37
C GLU A 88 19.27 -3.07 -17.69
N LYS A 89 17.96 -3.14 -17.45
CA LYS A 89 17.04 -2.02 -17.67
C LYS A 89 17.31 -0.83 -16.75
N ALA A 90 17.69 -1.07 -15.51
CA ALA A 90 18.10 -0.01 -14.59
C ALA A 90 19.38 0.69 -15.09
N PHE A 91 20.34 -0.08 -15.57
CA PHE A 91 21.57 0.44 -16.14
C PHE A 91 21.34 1.28 -17.41
N GLU A 92 20.57 0.75 -18.36
CA GLU A 92 20.21 1.46 -19.60
C GLU A 92 19.52 2.79 -19.26
N ALA A 93 18.54 2.76 -18.34
CA ALA A 93 17.82 3.95 -17.91
C ALA A 93 18.72 4.98 -17.22
N ALA A 94 19.62 4.53 -16.35
CA ALA A 94 20.59 5.41 -15.69
C ALA A 94 21.47 6.15 -16.71
N LYS A 95 21.94 5.44 -17.74
CA LYS A 95 22.74 6.00 -18.82
C LYS A 95 21.94 7.01 -19.66
N ASP A 96 20.72 6.63 -20.07
CA ASP A 96 19.88 7.46 -20.93
C ASP A 96 19.46 8.76 -20.22
N PHE A 97 19.15 8.70 -18.93
CA PHE A 97 18.72 9.85 -18.15
C PHE A 97 19.87 10.61 -17.47
N GLY A 98 21.10 10.11 -17.57
CA GLY A 98 22.27 10.73 -16.95
C GLY A 98 22.21 10.73 -15.42
N LEU A 99 21.62 9.69 -14.82
CA LEU A 99 21.49 9.51 -13.38
C LEU A 99 22.75 8.84 -12.80
N ASN A 100 23.06 9.19 -11.53
CA ASN A 100 24.07 8.49 -10.76
C ASN A 100 23.40 7.32 -10.02
N VAL A 101 23.49 6.11 -10.56
CA VAL A 101 22.86 4.90 -10.05
C VAL A 101 23.91 3.88 -9.65
N ILE A 102 23.74 3.34 -8.45
CA ILE A 102 24.53 2.22 -7.90
C ILE A 102 23.60 1.02 -7.84
N ILE A 103 23.98 -0.08 -8.50
CA ILE A 103 23.20 -1.33 -8.47
C ILE A 103 23.82 -2.27 -7.45
N LEU A 104 23.04 -2.59 -6.41
CA LEU A 104 23.38 -3.61 -5.42
C LEU A 104 22.61 -4.89 -5.73
N ARG A 105 23.30 -6.03 -5.66
CA ARG A 105 22.67 -7.34 -5.83
C ARG A 105 22.55 -8.04 -4.49
N THR A 106 21.38 -8.60 -4.22
CA THR A 106 21.22 -9.58 -3.16
C THR A 106 21.12 -10.99 -3.75
N LYS A 107 21.72 -11.97 -3.06
CA LYS A 107 21.59 -13.39 -3.39
C LYS A 107 21.07 -14.13 -2.19
N ASN A 108 20.03 -14.98 -2.39
CA ASN A 108 19.40 -15.75 -1.32
C ASN A 108 18.81 -14.89 -0.19
N ASN A 109 18.40 -13.68 -0.48
CA ASN A 109 17.70 -12.83 0.47
C ASN A 109 16.32 -13.43 0.79
N LYS A 110 16.14 -13.90 2.04
CA LYS A 110 14.87 -14.47 2.52
C LYS A 110 13.97 -13.41 3.17
N GLN A 111 14.50 -12.21 3.41
CA GLN A 111 13.77 -11.11 4.03
C GLN A 111 13.12 -10.16 3.00
N ARG A 112 13.20 -10.50 1.70
CA ARG A 112 12.55 -9.74 0.62
C ARG A 112 12.89 -8.25 0.66
N LYS A 113 11.89 -7.37 0.46
CA LYS A 113 12.04 -5.92 0.47
C LYS A 113 12.79 -5.40 1.71
N VAL A 114 12.49 -5.92 2.88
CA VAL A 114 13.18 -5.55 4.14
C VAL A 114 14.68 -5.85 4.06
N GLY A 115 15.03 -7.06 3.61
CA GLY A 115 16.44 -7.45 3.43
C GLY A 115 17.15 -6.61 2.37
N ALA A 116 16.47 -6.28 1.29
CA ALA A 116 17.00 -5.40 0.25
C ALA A 116 17.29 -3.99 0.79
N LEU A 117 16.32 -3.37 1.48
CA LEU A 117 16.48 -2.04 2.08
C LEU A 117 17.60 -2.03 3.14
N ASN A 118 17.64 -3.03 4.00
CA ASN A 118 18.71 -3.16 5.01
C ASN A 118 20.07 -3.43 4.37
N THR A 119 20.14 -4.07 3.21
CA THR A 119 21.40 -4.22 2.45
C THR A 119 21.93 -2.86 2.01
N ALA A 120 21.09 -1.98 1.50
CA ALA A 120 21.49 -0.61 1.15
C ALA A 120 21.90 0.21 2.39
N TRP A 121 21.17 0.06 3.49
CA TRP A 121 21.53 0.68 4.76
C TRP A 121 22.93 0.23 5.24
N LYS A 122 23.16 -1.09 5.30
CA LYS A 122 24.46 -1.66 5.69
C LYS A 122 25.59 -1.25 4.75
N TYR A 123 25.29 -1.12 3.46
CA TYR A 123 26.27 -0.63 2.49
C TYR A 123 26.75 0.78 2.81
N ILE A 124 25.88 1.65 3.31
CA ILE A 124 26.22 3.04 3.64
C ILE A 124 26.81 3.16 5.05
N TYR A 125 26.17 2.55 6.06
CA TYR A 125 26.46 2.77 7.48
C TYR A 125 27.24 1.62 8.13
N GLY A 126 27.42 0.50 7.45
CA GLY A 126 28.22 -0.65 7.91
C GLY A 126 29.64 -0.67 7.34
N ASP A 127 30.36 -1.74 7.63
CA ASP A 127 31.73 -1.98 7.15
C ASP A 127 31.93 -2.11 5.63
N PRO A 128 30.93 -2.53 4.81
CA PRO A 128 31.15 -2.74 3.37
C PRO A 128 31.58 -1.48 2.60
N LEU A 129 31.29 -0.27 3.08
CA LEU A 129 31.83 0.95 2.47
C LEU A 129 33.35 1.07 2.56
N ALA A 130 33.98 0.40 3.53
CA ALA A 130 35.42 0.32 3.61
C ALA A 130 36.06 -0.32 2.35
N ILE A 131 35.34 -1.19 1.65
CA ILE A 131 35.75 -1.77 0.37
C ILE A 131 35.67 -0.75 -0.77
N TYR A 132 34.74 0.19 -0.71
CA TYR A 132 34.49 1.22 -1.71
C TYR A 132 35.47 2.39 -1.59
N PHE A 133 35.71 2.83 -0.36
CA PHE A 133 36.68 3.88 -0.03
C PHE A 133 38.03 3.27 0.34
N ARG A 134 38.66 2.51 -0.57
CA ARG A 134 39.89 1.73 -0.38
C ARG A 134 41.00 2.40 0.44
N GLU A 135 40.87 3.66 0.78
CA GLU A 135 41.93 4.40 1.44
C GLU A 135 41.54 5.18 2.70
N LYS A 136 40.30 5.39 3.13
CA LYS A 136 40.10 6.13 4.40
C LYS A 136 38.67 6.12 4.95
N SER A 137 38.54 5.77 6.23
CA SER A 137 37.43 6.04 7.13
C SER A 137 36.92 7.49 7.06
N GLU A 138 37.81 8.49 6.85
CA GLU A 138 37.46 9.92 6.74
C GLU A 138 36.48 10.24 5.59
N TYR A 139 36.66 9.68 4.40
CA TYR A 139 35.75 9.92 3.28
C TYR A 139 34.41 9.20 3.45
N GLN A 140 34.40 8.05 4.07
CA GLN A 140 33.19 7.33 4.43
C GLN A 140 32.37 8.16 5.42
N GLU A 141 32.98 8.65 6.48
CA GLU A 141 32.32 9.51 7.46
C GLU A 141 31.80 10.80 6.82
N MET A 142 32.60 11.45 5.98
CA MET A 142 32.16 12.65 5.26
C MET A 142 30.94 12.35 4.34
N TYR A 143 30.93 11.21 3.65
CA TYR A 143 29.81 10.78 2.83
C TYR A 143 28.57 10.56 3.69
N GLN A 144 28.68 9.78 4.77
CA GLN A 144 27.59 9.54 5.72
C GLN A 144 27.04 10.85 6.30
N GLN A 145 27.92 11.75 6.75
CA GLN A 145 27.55 13.07 7.28
C GLN A 145 26.89 13.98 6.23
N SER A 146 27.18 13.78 4.94
CA SER A 146 26.57 14.54 3.85
C SER A 146 25.13 14.10 3.58
N ILE A 147 24.74 12.86 3.94
CA ILE A 147 23.39 12.36 3.74
C ILE A 147 22.45 13.06 4.73
N LYS A 148 21.50 13.84 4.19
CA LYS A 148 20.51 14.56 4.99
C LYS A 148 19.12 13.97 4.88
N ALA A 149 18.89 13.10 3.88
CA ALA A 149 17.64 12.40 3.71
C ALA A 149 17.83 11.08 2.95
N ILE A 150 17.00 10.08 3.28
CA ILE A 150 16.93 8.78 2.61
C ILE A 150 15.52 8.64 2.04
N LEU A 151 15.42 8.49 0.72
CA LEU A 151 14.17 8.23 0.01
C LEU A 151 13.99 6.71 -0.12
N GLY A 152 12.98 6.16 0.58
CA GLY A 152 12.49 4.81 0.29
C GLY A 152 11.44 4.88 -0.82
N MET A 153 11.63 4.12 -1.91
CA MET A 153 10.73 4.17 -3.06
C MET A 153 10.62 2.80 -3.73
N ASP A 154 9.39 2.35 -3.99
CA ASP A 154 9.15 1.09 -4.71
C ASP A 154 9.50 1.23 -6.20
N ALA A 155 10.03 0.15 -6.82
CA ALA A 155 10.50 0.15 -8.20
C ALA A 155 9.39 0.28 -9.26
N ASP A 156 8.12 0.08 -8.86
CA ASP A 156 6.92 0.29 -9.68
C ASP A 156 6.30 1.69 -9.53
N SER A 157 6.92 2.54 -8.73
CA SER A 157 6.44 3.87 -8.38
C SER A 157 7.14 4.95 -9.23
N ARG A 158 6.43 6.06 -9.49
CA ARG A 158 6.98 7.22 -10.20
C ARG A 158 6.67 8.52 -9.48
N LEU A 159 7.69 9.28 -9.12
CA LEU A 159 7.51 10.63 -8.59
C LEU A 159 7.00 11.61 -9.66
N ALA A 160 6.06 12.46 -9.28
CA ALA A 160 5.67 13.60 -10.10
C ALA A 160 6.78 14.65 -10.10
N PRO A 161 6.90 15.48 -11.15
CA PRO A 161 7.86 16.59 -11.18
C PRO A 161 7.74 17.48 -9.94
N GLY A 162 8.87 17.83 -9.33
CA GLY A 162 8.93 18.66 -8.12
C GLY A 162 8.56 17.96 -6.81
N ALA A 163 8.15 16.68 -6.84
CA ALA A 163 7.75 15.95 -5.63
C ALA A 163 8.89 15.78 -4.63
N LEU A 164 10.10 15.48 -5.10
CA LEU A 164 11.26 15.31 -4.22
C LEU A 164 11.67 16.60 -3.54
N GLN A 165 11.58 17.74 -4.25
CA GLN A 165 11.80 19.05 -3.65
C GLN A 165 10.76 19.38 -2.58
N ALA A 166 9.49 19.04 -2.81
CA ALA A 166 8.43 19.23 -1.83
C ALA A 166 8.66 18.38 -0.58
N LEU A 167 8.98 17.08 -0.75
CA LEU A 167 9.33 16.19 0.36
C LEU A 167 10.53 16.73 1.16
N TRP A 168 11.56 17.22 0.46
CA TRP A 168 12.72 17.82 1.10
C TRP A 168 12.34 19.03 1.95
N ASN A 169 11.58 19.97 1.40
CA ASN A 169 11.15 21.16 2.11
C ASN A 169 10.32 20.81 3.36
N ASP A 170 9.39 19.85 3.22
CA ASP A 170 8.58 19.41 4.34
C ASP A 170 9.43 18.72 5.42
N LEU A 171 10.37 17.84 5.05
CA LEU A 171 11.25 17.15 6.01
C LEU A 171 12.16 18.14 6.74
N MET A 172 12.67 19.16 6.05
CA MET A 172 13.58 20.15 6.62
C MET A 172 12.86 21.25 7.39
N SER A 173 11.52 21.34 7.31
CA SER A 173 10.73 22.38 7.97
C SER A 173 10.84 22.34 9.50
N GLN A 174 11.01 21.16 10.09
CA GLN A 174 11.17 20.95 11.52
C GLN A 174 12.18 19.82 11.80
N ARG A 175 13.00 19.99 12.84
CA ARG A 175 14.04 19.01 13.21
C ARG A 175 13.49 17.67 13.72
N ASN A 176 12.30 17.66 14.29
CA ASN A 176 11.66 16.47 14.86
C ASN A 176 10.80 15.66 13.87
N ILE A 177 10.82 16.02 12.56
CA ILE A 177 10.19 15.22 11.53
C ILE A 177 11.14 14.08 11.14
N GLY A 178 10.72 12.84 11.41
CA GLY A 178 11.47 11.64 11.09
C GLY A 178 11.20 11.09 9.69
N GLY A 179 10.01 11.36 9.12
CA GLY A 179 9.68 10.94 7.79
C GLY A 179 8.49 11.68 7.19
N VAL A 180 8.52 11.89 5.88
CA VAL A 180 7.45 12.53 5.10
C VAL A 180 7.18 11.69 3.86
N MET A 181 5.95 11.22 3.70
CA MET A 181 5.55 10.49 2.51
C MET A 181 4.88 11.37 1.46
N ALA A 182 5.01 11.02 0.19
CA ALA A 182 4.25 11.62 -0.89
C ALA A 182 2.79 11.13 -0.87
N LYS A 183 1.86 11.93 -1.39
CA LYS A 183 0.52 11.46 -1.74
C LYS A 183 0.63 10.58 -2.96
N TYR A 184 0.11 9.35 -2.89
CA TYR A 184 0.11 8.48 -4.04
C TYR A 184 -1.29 8.31 -4.64
N THR A 185 -1.30 8.17 -5.95
CA THR A 185 -2.50 7.90 -6.74
C THR A 185 -2.20 6.84 -7.80
N MET A 186 -3.16 5.99 -8.07
CA MET A 186 -3.03 4.95 -9.09
C MET A 186 -3.05 5.54 -10.49
N ARG A 187 -2.20 5.04 -11.37
CA ARG A 187 -2.24 5.34 -12.79
C ARG A 187 -3.47 4.69 -13.43
N MET A 188 -4.25 5.47 -14.16
CA MET A 188 -5.41 4.93 -14.87
C MET A 188 -4.96 4.28 -16.19
N PRO A 189 -5.23 2.99 -16.42
CA PRO A 189 -4.89 2.35 -17.68
C PRO A 189 -5.55 3.06 -18.88
N LYS A 190 -4.83 3.21 -19.99
CA LYS A 190 -5.38 3.67 -21.25
C LYS A 190 -6.42 2.68 -21.79
N LYS A 191 -7.34 3.11 -22.62
CA LYS A 191 -8.36 2.22 -23.18
C LYS A 191 -7.71 1.20 -24.14
N LYS A 192 -7.91 -0.10 -23.90
CA LYS A 192 -7.37 -1.19 -24.72
C LYS A 192 -7.71 -1.03 -26.22
N LYS A 193 -8.90 -0.54 -26.54
CA LYS A 193 -9.32 -0.27 -27.93
C LYS A 193 -8.51 0.79 -28.67
N LEU A 194 -7.69 1.58 -27.96
CA LEU A 194 -6.79 2.56 -28.58
C LEU A 194 -5.44 1.94 -28.99
N LEU A 195 -5.21 0.68 -28.66
CA LEU A 195 -4.01 -0.06 -29.04
C LEU A 195 -4.31 -0.88 -30.28
N ALA A 196 -3.51 -0.74 -31.33
CA ALA A 196 -3.61 -1.55 -32.53
C ALA A 196 -3.30 -3.02 -32.19
N LYS A 197 -4.07 -3.96 -32.70
CA LYS A 197 -3.91 -5.40 -32.41
C LYS A 197 -2.66 -6.00 -33.07
N ASP A 198 -2.21 -5.41 -34.13
CA ASP A 198 -1.02 -5.73 -34.94
C ASP A 198 0.24 -5.01 -34.46
N ASP A 199 0.17 -4.23 -33.39
CA ASP A 199 1.35 -3.64 -32.75
C ASP A 199 2.23 -4.78 -32.19
N VAL A 200 3.48 -4.85 -32.62
CA VAL A 200 4.46 -5.88 -32.20
C VAL A 200 4.62 -5.97 -30.68
N ILE A 201 4.36 -4.87 -29.96
CA ILE A 201 4.43 -4.80 -28.50
C ILE A 201 3.05 -4.80 -27.83
N TYR A 202 2.00 -5.24 -28.56
CA TYR A 202 0.62 -5.24 -28.07
C TYR A 202 0.46 -5.98 -26.72
N GLU A 203 0.98 -7.20 -26.65
CA GLU A 203 0.89 -8.02 -25.45
C GLU A 203 1.70 -7.44 -24.29
N ASP A 204 2.88 -6.90 -24.57
CA ASP A 204 3.73 -6.24 -23.57
C ASP A 204 3.06 -5.00 -22.98
N LYS A 205 2.43 -4.16 -23.81
CA LYS A 205 1.68 -2.98 -23.34
C LYS A 205 0.46 -3.37 -22.51
N ILE A 206 -0.20 -4.49 -22.81
CA ILE A 206 -1.29 -5.01 -21.98
C ILE A 206 -0.73 -5.61 -20.69
N ALA A 207 0.33 -6.41 -20.77
CA ALA A 207 0.95 -7.06 -19.62
C ALA A 207 1.58 -6.05 -18.63
N SER A 208 2.17 -4.96 -19.14
CA SER A 208 2.67 -3.86 -18.30
C SER A 208 1.56 -3.05 -17.63
N GLY A 209 0.30 -3.27 -18.06
CA GLY A 209 -0.85 -2.57 -17.54
C GLY A 209 -0.99 -1.11 -17.99
N GLU A 210 -0.23 -0.68 -18.98
CA GLU A 210 -0.40 0.64 -19.60
C GLU A 210 -1.78 0.78 -20.23
N TYR A 211 -2.31 -0.33 -20.80
CA TYR A 211 -3.65 -0.40 -21.39
C TYR A 211 -4.52 -1.41 -20.63
N GLY A 212 -5.81 -1.12 -20.55
CA GLY A 212 -6.76 -1.98 -19.85
C GLY A 212 -8.18 -1.88 -20.35
N GLY A 213 -8.92 -2.98 -20.22
CA GLY A 213 -10.36 -3.05 -20.48
C GLY A 213 -11.20 -2.32 -19.42
N PRO A 214 -12.55 -2.32 -19.58
CA PRO A 214 -13.47 -1.63 -18.67
C PRO A 214 -13.31 -2.09 -17.20
N MET A 215 -13.13 -3.38 -16.96
CA MET A 215 -12.97 -3.94 -15.61
C MET A 215 -11.66 -3.50 -14.95
N ALA A 216 -10.53 -3.53 -15.67
CA ALA A 216 -9.25 -3.05 -15.14
C ALA A 216 -9.34 -1.57 -14.75
N ARG A 217 -9.99 -0.76 -15.57
CA ARG A 217 -10.24 0.66 -15.29
C ARG A 217 -11.18 0.87 -14.11
N TRP A 218 -12.19 0.01 -13.95
CA TRP A 218 -13.10 0.04 -12.80
C TRP A 218 -12.36 -0.30 -11.49
N TRP A 219 -11.58 -1.38 -11.44
CA TRP A 219 -10.77 -1.75 -10.28
C TRP A 219 -9.78 -0.63 -9.91
N THR A 220 -9.12 -0.04 -10.89
CA THR A 220 -8.21 1.09 -10.66
C THR A 220 -8.96 2.28 -10.06
N HIS A 221 -10.15 2.61 -10.56
CA HIS A 221 -10.94 3.73 -10.04
C HIS A 221 -11.35 3.50 -8.58
N GLN A 222 -11.77 2.29 -8.22
CA GLN A 222 -12.13 1.95 -6.83
C GLN A 222 -10.94 2.13 -5.88
N GLN A 223 -9.75 1.68 -6.27
CA GLN A 223 -8.54 1.86 -5.48
C GLN A 223 -8.14 3.34 -5.37
N LYS A 224 -8.30 4.12 -6.45
CA LYS A 224 -8.08 5.58 -6.40
C LYS A 224 -9.03 6.26 -5.42
N GLN A 225 -10.30 5.86 -5.40
CA GLN A 225 -11.31 6.42 -4.50
C GLN A 225 -11.01 6.08 -3.04
N ASP A 226 -10.66 4.83 -2.76
CA ASP A 226 -10.24 4.37 -1.43
C ASP A 226 -9.02 5.15 -0.93
N MET A 227 -8.00 5.28 -1.77
CA MET A 227 -6.79 6.02 -1.44
C MET A 227 -7.05 7.51 -1.24
N ALA A 228 -7.88 8.13 -2.08
CA ALA A 228 -8.28 9.53 -1.92
C ALA A 228 -9.01 9.75 -0.59
N SER A 229 -9.89 8.85 -0.20
CA SER A 229 -10.60 8.89 1.09
C SER A 229 -9.62 8.80 2.27
N TRP A 230 -8.66 7.87 2.20
CA TRP A 230 -7.62 7.73 3.22
C TRP A 230 -6.73 8.97 3.34
N LEU A 231 -6.27 9.52 2.21
CA LEU A 231 -5.46 10.73 2.17
C LEU A 231 -6.20 11.97 2.72
N LEU A 232 -7.49 12.11 2.41
CA LEU A 232 -8.33 13.17 2.96
C LEU A 232 -8.42 13.06 4.48
N ASN A 233 -8.59 11.86 5.01
CA ASN A 233 -8.64 11.62 6.45
C ASN A 233 -7.32 12.01 7.14
N LEU A 234 -6.17 11.67 6.55
CA LEU A 234 -4.86 12.06 7.07
C LEU A 234 -4.65 13.58 7.06
N GLN A 235 -5.04 14.26 5.99
CA GLN A 235 -4.97 15.72 5.92
C GLN A 235 -5.82 16.40 6.99
N TYR A 236 -6.95 15.78 7.33
CA TYR A 236 -7.79 16.23 8.44
C TYR A 236 -7.05 16.22 9.78
N HIS A 237 -6.21 15.28 10.04
CA HIS A 237 -5.44 15.16 11.26
C HIS A 237 -4.08 15.93 11.18
N GLY A 238 -4.03 17.02 10.44
CA GLY A 238 -2.83 17.87 10.32
C GLY A 238 -1.68 17.22 9.56
N GLY A 239 -1.98 16.28 8.65
CA GLY A 239 -0.99 15.56 7.87
C GLY A 239 -0.22 14.49 8.65
N SER A 240 -0.48 14.29 9.95
CA SER A 240 0.12 13.19 10.71
C SER A 240 -0.36 11.84 10.19
N THR A 241 0.57 10.95 9.86
CA THR A 241 0.23 9.61 9.36
C THR A 241 0.69 8.52 10.31
N TYR A 242 -0.08 7.43 10.37
CA TYR A 242 0.31 6.20 11.08
C TYR A 242 0.98 5.17 10.17
N VAL A 243 1.13 5.48 8.88
CA VAL A 243 1.85 4.68 7.89
C VAL A 243 2.64 5.63 6.99
N LEU A 244 3.94 5.45 6.93
CA LEU A 244 4.83 6.03 5.92
C LEU A 244 5.02 4.98 4.82
N GLY A 245 4.18 5.03 3.79
CA GLY A 245 4.15 3.99 2.75
C GLY A 245 5.43 3.87 1.96
N GLY A 246 5.77 2.66 1.54
CA GLY A 246 6.99 2.34 0.82
C GLY A 246 7.10 2.94 -0.59
N GLN A 247 5.99 3.48 -1.14
CA GLN A 247 5.92 3.98 -2.50
C GLN A 247 6.77 5.23 -2.76
N ALA A 248 6.88 6.14 -1.80
CA ALA A 248 7.81 7.27 -1.80
C ALA A 248 7.77 7.98 -0.45
N THR A 249 8.69 7.65 0.42
CA THR A 249 8.86 8.29 1.74
C THR A 249 10.28 8.79 1.88
N LEU A 250 10.42 10.08 2.24
CA LEU A 250 11.70 10.69 2.57
C LEU A 250 11.89 10.67 4.08
N PHE A 251 12.90 9.96 4.54
CA PHE A 251 13.26 9.79 5.95
C PHE A 251 14.45 10.65 6.34
N ARG A 252 14.48 11.07 7.60
CA ARG A 252 15.66 11.65 8.23
C ARG A 252 16.60 10.51 8.67
N PRO A 253 17.90 10.53 8.31
CA PRO A 253 18.83 9.44 8.67
C PRO A 253 18.93 9.22 10.18
N GLU A 254 18.95 10.28 10.98
CA GLU A 254 19.00 10.21 12.44
C GLU A 254 17.76 9.54 13.04
N ALA A 255 16.60 9.68 12.39
CA ALA A 255 15.38 9.02 12.81
C ALA A 255 15.45 7.50 12.55
N LEU A 256 15.95 7.10 11.39
CA LEU A 256 16.18 5.68 11.08
C LEU A 256 17.25 5.07 12.00
N GLN A 257 18.35 5.80 12.24
CA GLN A 257 19.41 5.34 13.15
C GLN A 257 18.89 5.15 14.57
N SER A 258 18.01 6.04 15.06
CA SER A 258 17.42 5.88 16.40
C SER A 258 16.59 4.60 16.55
N VAL A 259 15.97 4.11 15.45
CA VAL A 259 15.27 2.81 15.43
C VAL A 259 16.26 1.65 15.52
N VAL A 260 17.37 1.73 14.77
CA VAL A 260 18.45 0.74 14.80
C VAL A 260 19.03 0.61 16.21
N ASP A 261 19.36 1.75 16.82
CA ASP A 261 20.04 1.81 18.13
C ASP A 261 19.15 1.22 19.25
N VAL A 262 17.87 1.61 19.29
CA VAL A 262 16.94 1.17 20.34
C VAL A 262 16.58 -0.31 20.22
N ASN A 263 16.39 -0.79 18.98
CA ASN A 263 16.01 -2.18 18.75
C ASN A 263 17.21 -3.12 18.57
N LYS A 264 18.44 -2.58 18.56
CA LYS A 264 19.71 -3.33 18.36
C LYS A 264 19.68 -4.17 17.09
N LEU A 265 19.29 -3.53 15.97
CA LEU A 265 19.12 -4.16 14.67
C LEU A 265 20.28 -3.82 13.73
N ASP A 266 20.42 -4.60 12.70
CA ASP A 266 21.38 -4.38 11.61
C ASP A 266 20.90 -3.32 10.58
N GLY A 267 19.65 -2.88 10.68
CA GLY A 267 19.05 -1.88 9.82
C GLY A 267 17.66 -1.50 10.31
N PRO A 268 17.09 -0.38 9.83
CA PRO A 268 15.87 0.18 10.41
C PRO A 268 14.59 -0.59 10.07
N TRP A 269 14.57 -1.38 8.99
CA TRP A 269 13.39 -2.15 8.60
C TRP A 269 13.36 -3.52 9.25
N GLN A 270 12.19 -3.95 9.73
CA GLN A 270 12.00 -5.25 10.40
C GLN A 270 11.07 -6.15 9.59
N ASN A 271 11.40 -7.45 9.56
CA ASN A 271 10.64 -8.47 8.83
C ASN A 271 9.62 -9.22 9.73
N ASP A 272 9.12 -8.55 10.77
CA ASP A 272 8.19 -9.14 11.74
C ASP A 272 6.72 -9.04 11.29
N SER A 273 6.47 -8.40 10.17
CA SER A 273 5.14 -8.24 9.58
C SER A 273 5.22 -7.97 8.08
N ASP A 274 4.21 -8.40 7.33
CA ASP A 274 4.03 -8.09 5.90
C ASP A 274 3.75 -6.58 5.63
N VAL A 275 3.65 -5.75 6.68
CA VAL A 275 3.47 -4.29 6.64
C VAL A 275 4.63 -3.58 7.37
N GLU A 276 5.84 -3.79 6.88
CA GLU A 276 7.09 -3.28 7.43
C GLU A 276 7.11 -1.75 7.57
N ASP A 277 6.46 -1.06 6.66
CA ASP A 277 6.33 0.39 6.61
C ASP A 277 5.48 0.95 7.76
N MET A 278 4.40 0.26 8.11
CA MET A 278 3.58 0.61 9.27
C MET A 278 4.36 0.38 10.58
N LEU A 279 5.07 -0.73 10.70
CA LEU A 279 5.88 -1.05 11.87
C LEU A 279 6.97 0.00 12.09
N LEU A 280 7.74 0.33 11.05
CA LEU A 280 8.76 1.37 11.11
C LEU A 280 8.15 2.73 11.52
N THR A 281 7.01 3.09 10.95
CA THR A 281 6.32 4.34 11.30
C THR A 281 5.98 4.41 12.79
N TRP A 282 5.49 3.31 13.37
CA TRP A 282 5.11 3.28 14.79
C TRP A 282 6.33 3.31 15.71
N GLN A 283 7.45 2.71 15.30
CA GLN A 283 8.72 2.80 16.02
C GLN A 283 9.25 4.24 16.02
N LEU A 284 9.23 4.91 14.87
CA LEU A 284 9.58 6.34 14.79
C LEU A 284 8.71 7.19 15.72
N GLN A 285 7.39 6.97 15.71
CA GLN A 285 6.48 7.71 16.59
C GLN A 285 6.69 7.39 18.08
N LYS A 286 7.10 6.17 18.42
CA LYS A 286 7.46 5.82 19.79
C LYS A 286 8.71 6.56 20.26
N LEU A 287 9.62 6.84 19.37
CA LEU A 287 10.83 7.64 19.59
C LEU A 287 10.58 9.16 19.46
N ASN A 288 9.30 9.58 19.46
CA ASN A 288 8.85 10.97 19.39
C ASN A 288 9.17 11.68 18.05
N TRP A 289 9.47 10.92 16.99
CA TRP A 289 9.56 11.49 15.67
C TRP A 289 8.17 11.75 15.08
N LYS A 290 8.00 12.92 14.44
CA LYS A 290 6.79 13.20 13.66
C LYS A 290 6.85 12.48 12.32
N THR A 291 5.72 11.91 11.91
CA THR A 291 5.54 11.24 10.62
C THR A 291 4.42 11.92 9.87
N LEU A 292 4.71 12.46 8.69
CA LEU A 292 3.81 13.35 7.97
C LEU A 292 3.53 12.86 6.55
N ILE A 293 2.44 13.37 6.00
CA ILE A 293 2.15 13.31 4.56
C ILE A 293 2.35 14.71 3.97
N SER A 294 3.11 14.76 2.89
CA SER A 294 3.33 16.01 2.16
C SER A 294 2.01 16.56 1.58
N PRO A 295 1.70 17.85 1.75
CA PRO A 295 0.53 18.45 1.11
C PRO A 295 0.66 18.57 -0.42
N SER A 296 1.87 18.62 -0.96
CA SER A 296 2.16 18.92 -2.37
C SER A 296 2.87 17.80 -3.13
N ALA A 297 3.73 17.00 -2.49
CA ALA A 297 4.41 15.91 -3.16
C ALA A 297 3.44 14.81 -3.62
N ARG A 298 3.61 14.33 -4.86
CA ARG A 298 2.77 13.27 -5.46
C ARG A 298 3.64 12.14 -6.00
N CYS A 299 3.14 10.92 -5.87
CA CYS A 299 3.71 9.72 -6.44
C CYS A 299 2.64 8.93 -7.19
N PHE A 300 2.98 8.42 -8.37
CA PHE A 300 2.11 7.56 -9.15
C PHE A 300 2.51 6.11 -8.91
N VAL A 301 1.53 5.26 -8.61
CA VAL A 301 1.72 3.83 -8.35
C VAL A 301 0.86 3.00 -9.29
N ASP A 302 1.24 1.76 -9.51
CA ASP A 302 0.42 0.84 -10.27
C ASP A 302 -0.76 0.33 -9.44
N SER A 303 -1.85 -0.04 -10.12
CA SER A 303 -3.06 -0.55 -9.49
C SER A 303 -3.22 -2.04 -9.73
N MET A 304 -3.93 -2.71 -8.85
CA MET A 304 -4.43 -4.06 -9.08
C MET A 304 -5.57 -4.01 -10.09
N LYS A 305 -5.42 -4.68 -11.23
CA LYS A 305 -6.33 -4.54 -12.39
C LYS A 305 -7.41 -5.62 -12.45
N SER A 306 -7.37 -6.59 -11.54
CA SER A 306 -8.33 -7.69 -11.44
C SER A 306 -8.77 -7.93 -10.00
N TYR A 307 -9.92 -8.60 -9.84
CA TYR A 307 -10.37 -9.10 -8.53
C TYR A 307 -9.30 -9.92 -7.81
N HIS A 308 -8.65 -10.82 -8.55
CA HIS A 308 -7.68 -11.75 -7.97
C HIS A 308 -6.46 -11.02 -7.42
N THR A 309 -5.81 -10.16 -8.21
CA THR A 309 -4.65 -9.37 -7.77
C THR A 309 -5.03 -8.43 -6.62
N PHE A 310 -6.18 -7.77 -6.71
CA PHE A 310 -6.68 -6.89 -5.66
C PHE A 310 -6.92 -7.65 -4.34
N ARG A 311 -7.57 -8.82 -4.38
CA ARG A 311 -7.82 -9.64 -3.20
C ARG A 311 -6.51 -10.10 -2.53
N GLN A 312 -5.48 -10.51 -3.31
CA GLN A 312 -4.20 -10.92 -2.74
C GLN A 312 -3.45 -9.76 -2.08
N GLN A 313 -3.50 -8.58 -2.67
CA GLN A 313 -2.96 -7.38 -2.04
C GLN A 313 -3.67 -7.08 -0.70
N ARG A 314 -5.00 -7.16 -0.66
CA ARG A 314 -5.78 -6.96 0.58
C ARG A 314 -5.51 -8.03 1.62
N ASN A 315 -5.35 -9.29 1.20
CA ASN A 315 -4.95 -10.37 2.10
C ASN A 315 -3.59 -10.08 2.75
N LYS A 316 -2.59 -9.64 1.97
CA LYS A 316 -1.28 -9.27 2.51
C LYS A 316 -1.39 -8.15 3.54
N TRP A 317 -2.10 -7.07 3.23
CA TRP A 317 -2.25 -5.94 4.15
C TRP A 317 -3.02 -6.30 5.42
N GLN A 318 -4.08 -7.09 5.28
CA GLN A 318 -4.87 -7.54 6.42
C GLN A 318 -4.09 -8.53 7.29
N SER A 319 -3.33 -9.46 6.68
CA SER A 319 -2.46 -10.40 7.40
C SER A 319 -1.42 -9.66 8.23
N GLY A 320 -0.68 -8.73 7.61
CA GLY A 320 0.28 -7.90 8.33
C GLY A 320 -0.35 -7.07 9.45
N THR A 321 -1.57 -6.56 9.24
CA THR A 321 -2.33 -5.86 10.29
C THR A 321 -2.64 -6.76 11.47
N VAL A 322 -3.09 -8.00 11.22
CA VAL A 322 -3.41 -8.99 12.27
C VAL A 322 -2.13 -9.43 12.98
N GLU A 323 -1.00 -9.58 12.26
CA GLU A 323 0.31 -9.86 12.87
C GLU A 323 0.72 -8.75 13.84
N LEU A 324 0.65 -7.48 13.43
CA LEU A 324 0.94 -6.34 14.32
C LEU A 324 0.04 -6.30 15.56
N LEU A 325 -1.23 -6.69 15.42
CA LEU A 325 -2.16 -6.74 16.55
C LEU A 325 -1.85 -7.85 17.55
N THR A 326 -1.51 -9.03 17.04
CA THR A 326 -1.38 -10.26 17.84
C THR A 326 0.03 -10.51 18.34
N ASN A 327 1.05 -9.92 17.72
CA ASN A 327 2.42 -10.04 18.19
C ASN A 327 2.64 -9.18 19.45
N LYS A 328 2.97 -9.85 20.58
CA LYS A 328 3.20 -9.21 21.88
C LYS A 328 4.60 -8.61 22.00
N ASP A 329 5.55 -9.12 21.24
CA ASP A 329 6.98 -8.78 21.36
C ASP A 329 7.34 -7.48 20.62
N LEU A 330 6.41 -6.95 19.81
CA LEU A 330 6.63 -5.72 19.07
C LEU A 330 6.72 -4.50 19.99
N ASN A 331 7.82 -3.77 19.86
CA ASN A 331 8.11 -2.57 20.62
C ASN A 331 7.33 -1.34 20.09
N VAL A 332 6.00 -1.35 20.23
CA VAL A 332 5.08 -0.31 19.73
C VAL A 332 4.16 0.24 20.81
N GLN A 333 3.64 1.45 20.61
CA GLN A 333 2.72 2.06 21.58
C GLN A 333 1.33 1.40 21.56
N THR A 334 0.74 1.16 22.72
CA THR A 334 -0.59 0.56 22.89
C THR A 334 -1.69 1.30 22.12
N ARG A 335 -1.59 2.65 22.02
CA ARG A 335 -2.55 3.47 21.25
C ARG A 335 -2.68 3.06 19.77
N HIS A 336 -1.58 2.58 19.16
CA HIS A 336 -1.60 2.14 17.75
C HIS A 336 -2.34 0.82 17.61
N LYS A 337 -2.10 -0.13 18.50
CA LYS A 337 -2.84 -1.39 18.55
C LYS A 337 -4.33 -1.14 18.75
N TRP A 338 -4.71 -0.19 19.61
CA TRP A 338 -6.11 0.18 19.82
C TRP A 338 -6.79 0.74 18.56
N LYS A 339 -6.09 1.58 17.77
CA LYS A 339 -6.61 2.07 16.48
C LYS A 339 -6.87 0.93 15.49
N LEU A 340 -5.97 -0.06 15.43
CA LEU A 340 -6.19 -1.23 14.57
C LEU A 340 -7.35 -2.10 15.10
N TRP A 341 -7.45 -2.35 16.40
CA TRP A 341 -8.58 -3.07 16.98
C TRP A 341 -9.91 -2.41 16.63
N ARG A 342 -9.98 -1.09 16.72
CA ARG A 342 -11.17 -0.34 16.30
C ARG A 342 -11.52 -0.54 14.82
N SER A 343 -10.50 -0.62 13.95
CA SER A 343 -10.68 -0.94 12.53
C SER A 343 -11.21 -2.37 12.33
N GLN A 344 -10.65 -3.35 13.05
CA GLN A 344 -11.12 -4.75 12.99
C GLN A 344 -12.56 -4.88 13.50
N PHE A 345 -12.89 -4.19 14.59
CA PHE A 345 -14.25 -4.15 15.13
C PHE A 345 -15.25 -3.54 14.13
N LYS A 346 -14.83 -2.50 13.38
CA LYS A 346 -15.67 -1.94 12.31
C LYS A 346 -15.98 -2.99 11.23
N PHE A 347 -14.97 -3.75 10.76
CA PHE A 347 -15.22 -4.83 9.80
C PHE A 347 -16.16 -5.91 10.36
N LEU A 348 -15.99 -6.28 11.63
CA LEU A 348 -16.88 -7.23 12.29
C LEU A 348 -18.32 -6.70 12.37
N LEU A 349 -18.50 -5.44 12.75
CA LEU A 349 -19.81 -4.80 12.81
C LEU A 349 -20.48 -4.73 11.43
N ASP A 350 -19.72 -4.31 10.40
CA ASP A 350 -20.19 -4.28 9.02
C ASP A 350 -20.62 -5.68 8.51
N LEU A 351 -19.89 -6.71 8.89
CA LEU A 351 -20.23 -8.11 8.58
C LEU A 351 -21.49 -8.56 9.29
N VAL A 352 -21.57 -8.33 10.61
CA VAL A 352 -22.72 -8.73 11.44
C VAL A 352 -24.01 -8.07 10.95
N ILE A 353 -23.99 -6.77 10.69
CA ILE A 353 -25.16 -6.04 10.15
C ILE A 353 -25.67 -6.69 8.86
N ARG A 354 -24.77 -7.03 7.93
CA ARG A 354 -25.14 -7.61 6.63
C ARG A 354 -25.65 -9.03 6.74
N ILE A 355 -24.99 -9.87 7.54
CA ILE A 355 -25.45 -11.24 7.76
C ILE A 355 -26.80 -11.24 8.47
N LEU A 356 -26.93 -10.44 9.53
CA LEU A 356 -28.20 -10.31 10.26
C LEU A 356 -29.32 -9.84 9.35
N PHE A 357 -29.09 -8.81 8.52
CA PHE A 357 -30.08 -8.33 7.56
C PHE A 357 -30.51 -9.42 6.57
N ILE A 358 -29.54 -10.15 6.00
CA ILE A 358 -29.84 -11.23 5.04
C ILE A 358 -30.65 -12.34 5.71
N VAL A 359 -30.25 -12.77 6.92
CA VAL A 359 -30.94 -13.83 7.66
C VAL A 359 -32.38 -13.41 8.00
N LEU A 360 -32.55 -12.20 8.57
CA LEU A 360 -33.87 -11.68 8.90
C LEU A 360 -34.76 -11.52 7.66
N LEU A 361 -34.18 -11.06 6.54
CA LEU A 361 -34.93 -10.93 5.29
C LEU A 361 -35.38 -12.29 4.76
N VAL A 362 -34.50 -13.30 4.78
CA VAL A 362 -34.88 -14.67 4.35
C VAL A 362 -35.99 -15.23 5.22
N ILE A 363 -35.89 -15.09 6.55
CA ILE A 363 -36.93 -15.56 7.48
C ILE A 363 -38.24 -14.80 7.23
N ALA A 364 -38.20 -13.47 7.12
CA ALA A 364 -39.38 -12.64 6.88
C ALA A 364 -40.09 -13.01 5.57
N LEU A 365 -39.34 -13.27 4.50
CA LEU A 365 -39.89 -13.71 3.23
C LEU A 365 -40.45 -15.14 3.27
N ALA A 366 -39.84 -16.02 4.06
CA ALA A 366 -40.28 -17.41 4.20
C ALA A 366 -41.58 -17.54 5.04
N THR A 367 -41.76 -16.63 6.03
CA THR A 367 -42.91 -16.65 6.96
C THR A 367 -43.99 -15.62 6.65
N ASP A 368 -43.82 -14.84 5.55
CA ASP A 368 -44.68 -13.70 5.21
C ASP A 368 -44.81 -12.65 6.35
N GLN A 369 -43.76 -12.50 7.18
CA GLN A 369 -43.70 -11.56 8.32
C GLN A 369 -42.63 -10.52 8.07
N PHE A 370 -42.94 -9.39 7.47
CA PHE A 370 -41.99 -8.35 7.15
C PHE A 370 -42.21 -7.08 7.99
N TYR A 371 -41.19 -6.71 8.77
CA TYR A 371 -41.16 -5.47 9.52
C TYR A 371 -40.36 -4.41 8.76
N TRP A 372 -40.94 -3.23 8.62
CA TRP A 372 -40.31 -2.10 7.95
C TRP A 372 -39.98 -0.96 8.90
N SER A 373 -38.76 -0.39 8.79
CA SER A 373 -38.39 0.82 9.50
C SER A 373 -37.69 1.81 8.57
N TRP A 374 -38.17 3.05 8.57
CA TRP A 374 -37.55 4.14 7.82
C TRP A 374 -36.11 4.44 8.26
N ILE A 375 -35.75 4.10 9.50
CA ILE A 375 -34.40 4.27 10.05
C ILE A 375 -33.36 3.53 9.21
N TRP A 376 -33.72 2.42 8.58
CA TRP A 376 -32.78 1.62 7.77
C TRP A 376 -32.40 2.31 6.45
N ILE A 377 -33.18 3.27 5.98
CA ILE A 377 -32.87 4.05 4.77
C ILE A 377 -31.77 5.08 5.07
N ILE A 378 -31.66 5.58 6.29
CA ILE A 378 -30.72 6.65 6.65
C ILE A 378 -29.26 6.28 6.33
N PRO A 379 -28.71 5.13 6.76
CA PRO A 379 -27.33 4.75 6.42
C PRO A 379 -27.13 4.58 4.91
N VAL A 380 -28.13 4.09 4.20
CA VAL A 380 -28.09 3.90 2.74
C VAL A 380 -27.96 5.25 2.04
N ILE A 381 -28.78 6.25 2.42
CA ILE A 381 -28.72 7.61 1.86
C ILE A 381 -27.38 8.27 2.19
N LEU A 382 -26.94 8.18 3.45
CA LEU A 382 -25.66 8.76 3.88
C LEU A 382 -24.47 8.12 3.15
N ALA A 383 -24.48 6.80 3.01
CA ALA A 383 -23.46 6.07 2.26
C ALA A 383 -23.47 6.47 0.77
N SER A 384 -24.66 6.60 0.14
CA SER A 384 -24.81 7.07 -1.23
C SER A 384 -24.22 8.46 -1.42
N ILE A 385 -24.58 9.41 -0.55
CA ILE A 385 -24.07 10.79 -0.61
C ILE A 385 -22.55 10.80 -0.44
N LEU A 386 -22.02 10.12 0.56
CA LEU A 386 -20.59 10.08 0.85
C LEU A 386 -19.79 9.49 -0.32
N ASN A 387 -20.20 8.34 -0.84
CA ASN A 387 -19.53 7.68 -1.94
C ASN A 387 -19.63 8.48 -3.25
N THR A 388 -20.76 9.15 -3.49
CA THR A 388 -20.92 10.06 -4.64
C THR A 388 -19.94 11.23 -4.57
N ILE A 389 -19.83 11.88 -3.41
CA ILE A 389 -18.88 12.98 -3.19
C ILE A 389 -17.43 12.49 -3.41
N LEU A 390 -17.08 11.34 -2.88
CA LEU A 390 -15.73 10.76 -3.05
C LEU A 390 -15.46 10.41 -4.51
N ALA A 391 -16.43 9.84 -5.22
CA ALA A 391 -16.30 9.51 -6.65
C ALA A 391 -16.08 10.76 -7.51
N ILE A 392 -16.87 11.83 -7.30
CA ILE A 392 -16.73 13.12 -8.02
C ILE A 392 -15.35 13.74 -7.75
N LYS A 393 -14.85 13.64 -6.51
CA LYS A 393 -13.56 14.23 -6.12
C LYS A 393 -12.35 13.39 -6.51
N THR A 394 -12.56 12.14 -6.90
CA THR A 394 -11.47 11.28 -7.38
C THR A 394 -11.02 11.76 -8.77
N PRO A 395 -9.73 12.07 -8.97
CA PRO A 395 -9.22 12.53 -10.26
C PRO A 395 -9.49 11.52 -11.38
N MET A 396 -9.84 12.01 -12.58
CA MET A 396 -10.10 11.19 -13.77
C MET A 396 -11.30 10.22 -13.62
N HIS A 397 -12.30 10.55 -12.79
CA HIS A 397 -13.55 9.80 -12.69
C HIS A 397 -14.33 9.85 -14.03
N ARG A 398 -15.13 8.81 -14.26
CA ARG A 398 -16.06 8.74 -15.39
C ARG A 398 -17.49 8.90 -14.85
N PRO A 399 -18.44 9.37 -15.64
CA PRO A 399 -19.85 9.45 -15.20
C PRO A 399 -20.39 8.14 -14.64
N ILE A 400 -20.05 7.01 -15.28
CA ILE A 400 -20.46 5.68 -14.80
C ILE A 400 -19.91 5.35 -13.42
N ASP A 401 -18.69 5.78 -13.09
CA ASP A 401 -18.09 5.53 -11.77
C ASP A 401 -18.88 6.27 -10.67
N VAL A 402 -19.35 7.49 -10.98
CA VAL A 402 -20.21 8.29 -10.07
C VAL A 402 -21.58 7.65 -9.90
N ILE A 403 -22.21 7.20 -11.00
CA ILE A 403 -23.51 6.52 -10.96
C ILE A 403 -23.43 5.23 -10.12
N LEU A 404 -22.42 4.39 -10.36
CA LEU A 404 -22.23 3.15 -9.62
C LEU A 404 -21.92 3.39 -8.13
N ALA A 405 -21.26 4.50 -7.80
CA ALA A 405 -21.02 4.91 -6.42
C ALA A 405 -22.31 5.42 -5.75
N ALA A 406 -23.11 6.21 -6.45
CA ALA A 406 -24.41 6.71 -5.96
C ALA A 406 -25.40 5.57 -5.73
N LEU A 407 -25.41 4.57 -6.59
CA LEU A 407 -26.23 3.35 -6.44
C LEU A 407 -25.63 2.35 -5.45
N LEU A 408 -24.51 2.66 -4.79
CA LEU A 408 -23.76 1.81 -3.87
C LEU A 408 -23.26 0.48 -4.46
N ILE A 409 -23.33 0.29 -5.77
CA ILE A 409 -22.89 -0.97 -6.43
C ILE A 409 -21.38 -1.16 -6.24
N SER A 410 -20.59 -0.16 -6.61
CA SER A 410 -19.13 -0.23 -6.47
C SER A 410 -18.67 -0.30 -5.02
N PRO A 411 -19.16 0.54 -4.09
CA PRO A 411 -18.77 0.47 -2.68
C PRO A 411 -19.11 -0.87 -2.03
N GLU A 412 -20.27 -1.45 -2.34
CA GLU A 412 -20.66 -2.76 -1.76
C GLU A 412 -19.79 -3.89 -2.28
N ILE A 413 -19.50 -3.96 -3.58
CA ILE A 413 -18.59 -4.99 -4.13
C ILE A 413 -17.21 -4.86 -3.46
N TYR A 414 -16.70 -3.64 -3.35
CA TYR A 414 -15.41 -3.38 -2.72
C TYR A 414 -15.38 -3.77 -1.25
N LEU A 415 -16.44 -3.46 -0.51
CA LEU A 415 -16.60 -3.82 0.89
C LEU A 415 -16.66 -5.33 1.08
N TRP A 416 -17.45 -6.05 0.27
CA TRP A 416 -17.54 -7.51 0.36
C TRP A 416 -16.20 -8.20 0.12
N VAL A 417 -15.37 -7.71 -0.82
CA VAL A 417 -14.00 -8.22 -0.99
C VAL A 417 -13.17 -8.04 0.28
N ASN A 418 -13.26 -6.88 0.94
CA ASN A 418 -12.55 -6.64 2.18
C ASN A 418 -13.09 -7.48 3.36
N LEU A 419 -14.42 -7.70 3.45
CA LEU A 419 -15.03 -8.56 4.48
C LEU A 419 -14.64 -10.03 4.30
N ILE A 420 -14.65 -10.55 3.07
CA ILE A 420 -14.18 -11.90 2.77
C ILE A 420 -12.70 -12.06 3.15
N THR A 421 -11.88 -11.06 2.83
CA THR A 421 -10.47 -11.02 3.20
C THR A 421 -10.28 -10.99 4.71
N PHE A 422 -11.07 -10.17 5.42
CA PHE A 422 -11.08 -10.11 6.88
C PHE A 422 -11.38 -11.48 7.51
N CYS A 423 -12.48 -12.13 7.09
CA CYS A 423 -12.83 -13.45 7.59
C CYS A 423 -11.73 -14.49 7.30
N GLN A 424 -11.19 -14.51 6.07
CA GLN A 424 -10.16 -15.46 5.67
C GLN A 424 -8.90 -15.31 6.52
N VAL A 425 -8.41 -14.09 6.74
CA VAL A 425 -7.18 -13.86 7.49
C VAL A 425 -7.34 -14.23 8.97
N TRP A 426 -8.48 -13.93 9.58
CA TRP A 426 -8.75 -14.36 10.96
C TRP A 426 -8.90 -15.86 11.09
N LEU A 427 -9.58 -16.53 10.15
CA LEU A 427 -9.66 -18.01 10.11
C LEU A 427 -8.28 -18.64 9.94
N ASP A 428 -7.46 -18.14 9.01
CA ASP A 428 -6.09 -18.61 8.81
C ASP A 428 -5.25 -18.42 10.10
N LYS A 429 -5.47 -17.31 10.83
CA LYS A 429 -4.80 -17.04 12.11
C LYS A 429 -5.20 -18.03 13.19
N PHE A 430 -6.49 -18.33 13.33
CA PHE A 430 -7.00 -19.28 14.32
C PHE A 430 -6.61 -20.74 14.00
N SER A 431 -6.51 -21.08 12.73
CA SER A 431 -6.08 -22.41 12.28
C SER A 431 -4.56 -22.60 12.24
N ALA A 432 -3.78 -21.63 12.70
CA ALA A 432 -2.32 -21.59 12.67
C ALA A 432 -1.69 -21.80 11.26
N HIS A 433 -2.47 -21.59 10.20
CA HIS A 433 -2.01 -21.65 8.82
C HIS A 433 -1.27 -20.35 8.44
N LYS A 434 0.05 -20.42 8.44
CA LYS A 434 0.87 -19.28 8.00
C LYS A 434 0.97 -19.30 6.47
N LYS A 435 0.28 -18.39 5.79
CA LYS A 435 0.39 -18.17 4.34
C LYS A 435 1.41 -17.07 4.05
N ASP A 436 2.17 -17.25 2.99
CA ASP A 436 3.10 -16.24 2.49
C ASP A 436 2.34 -15.20 1.65
N GLY A 437 2.01 -14.04 2.27
CA GLY A 437 1.24 -12.97 1.63
C GLY A 437 1.94 -12.37 0.40
N TRP A 438 3.26 -12.22 0.45
CA TRP A 438 4.06 -11.69 -0.65
C TRP A 438 4.13 -12.65 -1.84
N ALA A 439 4.41 -13.93 -1.60
CA ALA A 439 4.45 -14.94 -2.66
C ALA A 439 3.08 -15.08 -3.35
N ASN A 440 1.99 -15.04 -2.58
CA ASN A 440 0.65 -15.11 -3.12
C ASN A 440 0.30 -13.89 -3.99
N GLN A 441 0.65 -12.69 -3.55
CA GLN A 441 0.45 -11.47 -4.34
C GLN A 441 1.26 -11.53 -5.64
N TYR A 442 2.55 -11.85 -5.56
CA TYR A 442 3.44 -11.94 -6.71
C TYR A 442 2.97 -12.98 -7.75
N ASN A 443 2.57 -14.18 -7.28
CA ASN A 443 2.02 -15.22 -8.17
C ASN A 443 0.72 -14.78 -8.84
N ALA A 444 -0.12 -14.02 -8.14
CA ALA A 444 -1.35 -13.48 -8.69
C ALA A 444 -1.07 -12.42 -9.78
N GLU A 445 -0.09 -11.57 -9.59
CA GLU A 445 0.33 -10.55 -10.56
C GLU A 445 0.92 -11.19 -11.83
N LYS A 446 1.62 -12.31 -11.71
CA LYS A 446 2.12 -13.11 -12.84
C LYS A 446 1.06 -13.96 -13.54
N GLY A 447 -0.18 -13.97 -13.04
CA GLY A 447 -1.25 -14.78 -13.64
C GLY A 447 -1.15 -16.28 -13.37
N ALA A 448 -0.26 -16.71 -12.45
CA ALA A 448 0.04 -18.12 -12.17
C ALA A 448 -1.07 -18.84 -11.37
N THR A 449 -2.10 -18.14 -10.89
CA THR A 449 -3.17 -18.73 -10.08
C THR A 449 -4.53 -18.58 -10.74
N THR A 450 -5.26 -19.68 -10.86
CA THR A 450 -6.66 -19.69 -11.32
C THR A 450 -7.57 -19.11 -10.23
N SER A 451 -8.42 -18.18 -10.60
CA SER A 451 -9.42 -17.61 -9.68
C SER A 451 -10.47 -18.67 -9.33
N LYS A 452 -10.56 -19.03 -8.05
CA LYS A 452 -11.66 -19.87 -7.51
C LYS A 452 -12.97 -19.06 -7.32
N LEU A 453 -13.03 -17.82 -7.81
CA LEU A 453 -14.20 -16.93 -7.66
C LEU A 453 -15.45 -17.55 -8.28
N GLY A 454 -15.33 -18.16 -9.46
CA GLY A 454 -16.45 -18.83 -10.12
C GLY A 454 -17.04 -19.96 -9.28
N ILE A 455 -16.19 -20.77 -8.65
CA ILE A 455 -16.64 -21.85 -7.76
C ILE A 455 -17.37 -21.28 -6.53
N GLY A 456 -16.82 -20.23 -5.88
CA GLY A 456 -17.45 -19.60 -4.74
C GLY A 456 -18.82 -18.97 -5.08
N LEU A 457 -18.93 -18.28 -6.21
CA LEU A 457 -20.21 -17.74 -6.68
C LEU A 457 -21.24 -18.81 -7.01
N LEU A 458 -20.80 -19.90 -7.65
CA LEU A 458 -21.66 -21.07 -7.91
C LEU A 458 -22.14 -21.71 -6.61
N THR A 459 -21.28 -21.86 -5.62
CA THR A 459 -21.66 -22.42 -4.31
C THR A 459 -22.71 -21.52 -3.62
N ILE A 460 -22.53 -20.21 -3.61
CA ILE A 460 -23.51 -19.26 -3.03
C ILE A 460 -24.84 -19.33 -3.80
N ALA A 461 -24.79 -19.37 -5.13
CA ALA A 461 -25.98 -19.49 -5.96
C ALA A 461 -26.72 -20.82 -5.69
N MET A 462 -25.99 -21.94 -5.58
CA MET A 462 -26.58 -23.24 -5.25
C MET A 462 -27.25 -23.24 -3.86
N ILE A 463 -26.59 -22.64 -2.85
CA ILE A 463 -27.17 -22.48 -1.51
C ILE A 463 -28.46 -21.65 -1.60
N GLY A 464 -28.45 -20.53 -2.33
CA GLY A 464 -29.63 -19.68 -2.55
C GLY A 464 -30.78 -20.45 -3.23
N ILE A 465 -30.48 -21.25 -4.25
CA ILE A 465 -31.47 -22.10 -4.94
C ILE A 465 -32.07 -23.13 -3.97
N VAL A 466 -31.23 -23.80 -3.17
CA VAL A 466 -31.70 -24.78 -2.18
C VAL A 466 -32.58 -24.12 -1.13
N ILE A 467 -32.19 -22.97 -0.58
CA ILE A 467 -33.01 -22.24 0.38
C ILE A 467 -34.36 -21.84 -0.24
N THR A 468 -34.32 -21.27 -1.47
CA THR A 468 -35.56 -20.88 -2.18
C THR A 468 -36.46 -22.08 -2.42
N TYR A 469 -35.91 -23.21 -2.86
CA TYR A 469 -36.65 -24.46 -3.05
C TYR A 469 -37.30 -24.93 -1.74
N LEU A 470 -36.55 -24.94 -0.63
CA LEU A 470 -37.07 -25.36 0.67
C LEU A 470 -38.18 -24.40 1.15
N CYS A 471 -38.01 -23.08 0.99
CA CYS A 471 -39.05 -22.11 1.32
C CYS A 471 -40.32 -22.32 0.52
N ILE A 472 -40.24 -22.66 -0.78
CA ILE A 472 -41.41 -22.97 -1.63
C ILE A 472 -42.04 -24.27 -1.20
N GLN A 473 -41.24 -25.34 -1.01
CA GLN A 473 -41.72 -26.65 -0.64
C GLN A 473 -42.45 -26.71 0.69
N TYR A 474 -41.98 -25.95 1.69
CA TYR A 474 -42.53 -25.90 3.03
C TYR A 474 -43.33 -24.62 3.32
N ARG A 475 -43.79 -23.91 2.28
CA ARG A 475 -44.46 -22.61 2.44
C ARG A 475 -45.67 -22.70 3.37
N GLU A 476 -46.58 -23.65 3.16
CA GLU A 476 -47.80 -23.80 3.99
C GLU A 476 -47.45 -24.02 5.48
N TYR A 477 -46.41 -24.79 5.75
CA TYR A 477 -45.92 -24.98 7.12
C TYR A 477 -45.28 -23.69 7.67
N LEU A 478 -44.42 -23.07 6.92
CA LEU A 478 -43.70 -21.85 7.36
C LEU A 478 -44.62 -20.65 7.59
N THR A 479 -45.72 -20.58 6.83
CA THR A 479 -46.75 -19.52 6.99
C THR A 479 -47.89 -19.92 7.91
N SER A 480 -47.86 -21.10 8.54
CA SER A 480 -48.85 -21.54 9.51
C SER A 480 -48.81 -20.64 10.77
N GLN A 481 -49.95 -20.39 11.34
CA GLN A 481 -50.10 -19.52 12.50
C GLN A 481 -49.19 -19.93 13.68
N SER A 482 -49.08 -21.25 13.90
CA SER A 482 -48.24 -21.79 14.99
C SER A 482 -46.74 -21.48 14.79
N VAL A 483 -46.26 -21.53 13.56
CA VAL A 483 -44.84 -21.19 13.22
C VAL A 483 -44.62 -19.68 13.30
N GLN A 484 -45.58 -18.90 12.79
CA GLN A 484 -45.50 -17.45 12.85
C GLN A 484 -45.47 -16.94 14.27
N GLU A 485 -46.38 -17.42 15.16
CA GLU A 485 -46.39 -17.04 16.57
C GLU A 485 -45.12 -17.47 17.31
N ALA A 486 -44.53 -18.60 16.96
CA ALA A 486 -43.29 -19.09 17.57
C ALA A 486 -42.06 -18.26 17.14
N ILE A 487 -42.03 -17.78 15.90
CA ILE A 487 -40.88 -17.06 15.33
C ILE A 487 -40.95 -15.55 15.59
N ASP A 488 -42.15 -14.98 15.66
CA ASP A 488 -42.40 -13.54 15.79
C ASP A 488 -41.54 -12.83 16.86
N PRO A 489 -41.43 -13.34 18.13
CA PRO A 489 -40.62 -12.66 19.15
C PRO A 489 -39.12 -12.59 18.79
N TYR A 490 -38.58 -13.62 18.14
CA TYR A 490 -37.18 -13.68 17.74
C TYR A 490 -36.93 -12.79 16.52
N LEU A 491 -37.85 -12.81 15.56
CA LEU A 491 -37.77 -11.98 14.35
C LEU A 491 -37.86 -10.51 14.71
N MET A 492 -38.82 -10.14 15.57
CA MET A 492 -38.96 -8.77 16.09
C MET A 492 -37.71 -8.31 16.86
N SER A 493 -37.18 -9.16 17.75
CA SER A 493 -35.95 -8.87 18.51
C SER A 493 -34.75 -8.67 17.56
N GLY A 494 -34.65 -9.49 16.52
CA GLY A 494 -33.63 -9.37 15.48
C GLY A 494 -33.71 -8.05 14.72
N TRP A 495 -34.91 -7.63 14.31
CA TRP A 495 -35.12 -6.34 13.65
C TRP A 495 -34.84 -5.14 14.57
N ILE A 496 -35.17 -5.22 15.86
CA ILE A 496 -34.82 -4.21 16.86
C ILE A 496 -33.30 -4.11 16.98
N LEU A 497 -32.60 -5.23 17.13
CA LEU A 497 -31.13 -5.26 17.18
C LEU A 497 -30.52 -4.64 15.94
N LEU A 498 -30.99 -5.03 14.74
CA LEU A 498 -30.55 -4.45 13.48
C LEU A 498 -30.75 -2.93 13.44
N THR A 499 -31.88 -2.45 13.95
CA THR A 499 -32.18 -1.02 14.03
C THR A 499 -31.15 -0.28 14.90
N TYR A 500 -30.81 -0.78 16.08
CA TYR A 500 -29.77 -0.17 16.93
C TYR A 500 -28.40 -0.17 16.26
N LEU A 501 -27.99 -1.29 15.66
CA LEU A 501 -26.72 -1.38 14.93
C LEU A 501 -26.66 -0.40 13.75
N THR A 502 -27.78 -0.22 13.06
CA THR A 502 -27.93 0.71 11.93
C THR A 502 -27.85 2.17 12.38
N ILE A 503 -28.43 2.51 13.54
CA ILE A 503 -28.31 3.84 14.15
C ILE A 503 -26.84 4.14 14.48
N ILE A 504 -26.13 3.20 15.11
CA ILE A 504 -24.70 3.37 15.44
C ILE A 504 -23.88 3.61 14.17
N ALA A 505 -24.10 2.81 13.12
CA ALA A 505 -23.43 2.99 11.83
C ALA A 505 -23.75 4.36 11.21
N SER A 506 -25.01 4.82 11.29
CA SER A 506 -25.43 6.12 10.76
C SER A 506 -24.77 7.30 11.46
N ILE A 507 -24.67 7.25 12.79
CA ILE A 507 -23.97 8.28 13.58
C ILE A 507 -22.51 8.38 13.15
N ALA A 508 -21.83 7.23 12.95
CA ALA A 508 -20.44 7.19 12.47
C ALA A 508 -20.31 7.80 11.06
N MET A 509 -21.25 7.53 10.14
CA MET A 509 -21.26 8.11 8.80
C MET A 509 -21.54 9.61 8.81
N ILE A 510 -22.49 10.09 9.61
CA ILE A 510 -22.79 11.53 9.77
C ILE A 510 -21.54 12.26 10.24
N TYR A 511 -20.85 11.73 11.26
CA TYR A 511 -19.59 12.29 11.74
C TYR A 511 -18.54 12.35 10.63
N GLN A 512 -18.41 11.30 9.82
CA GLN A 512 -17.47 11.25 8.68
C GLN A 512 -17.82 12.31 7.62
N VAL A 513 -19.09 12.43 7.22
CA VAL A 513 -19.56 13.42 6.24
C VAL A 513 -19.35 14.84 6.77
N TRP A 514 -19.68 15.09 8.05
CA TRP A 514 -19.49 16.39 8.68
C TRP A 514 -18.02 16.80 8.72
N THR A 515 -17.14 15.89 9.08
CA THR A 515 -15.68 16.13 9.11
C THR A 515 -15.12 16.39 7.71
N LEU A 516 -15.60 15.73 6.67
CA LEU A 516 -15.24 16.02 5.29
C LEU A 516 -15.67 17.41 4.84
N ARG A 517 -16.88 17.84 5.22
CA ARG A 517 -17.44 19.15 4.84
C ARG A 517 -16.69 20.31 5.46
N ALA A 518 -16.33 20.22 6.73
CA ALA A 518 -15.67 21.30 7.47
C ALA A 518 -14.33 21.72 6.86
N LYS A 519 -13.66 20.85 6.11
CA LYS A 519 -12.33 21.10 5.51
C LYS A 519 -12.33 21.69 4.12
N TYR A 520 -13.42 21.57 3.39
CA TYR A 520 -13.52 22.21 2.07
C TYR A 520 -13.75 23.72 2.17
N LYS A 521 -13.87 24.26 3.40
CA LYS A 521 -13.96 25.72 3.66
C LYS A 521 -12.63 26.35 4.07
N ALA A 522 -11.59 25.58 4.33
CA ALA A 522 -10.24 26.03 4.57
C ALA A 522 -9.32 25.68 3.39
#